data_31a8075a263c33e86b046f3fc0b1ad0e
#
_entry.id   31a8075a263c33e86b046f3fc0b1ad0e
#
_cell.length_a   1.000
_cell.length_b   1.000
_cell.length_c   1.000
_cell.angle_alpha   90.00
_cell.angle_beta   90.00
_cell.angle_gamma   90.00
#
_symmetry.space_group_name_H-M   'P 1'
#
loop_
_entity.id
_entity.type
_entity.pdbx_description
1 polymer ?
#
loop_
_entity_poly.entity_id
_entity_poly.type
_entity_poly.pdbx_seq_one_letter_code
_entity_poly.pdbx_strand_id
1 'polypeptide(L)'
;MCSNLRNWPVFSSLEPKFISEIHMVMVFGKLGKRALIVTKEKEVYDLNDNLQALENRDNSFTTLYRKKIKDLCGKDIKTFAYSMGSHMLALTNEGEVYSCDNVYGQWKNGTFNMDLTFTLINIPVIQDSQNMKRVVDIACGNKHFSILTEIGEVYAWKSNNSGLEGNSTYGLSITPKLILSNVGCISCGYNFAMTVTRNGKVYGWGSNDVGQLGIGGKYESKNRRQQTKYIVHREDFFDRQMVTFDEEASNFENKNMTPQLVGIPEGLVDKVTCGLNHTLVLTDKGAIYAWGGNKFSQLGTGQMDQFCSIPVMVSQMEKMRWVDIAALNNTSVAVTEAGRVYVWGDCRGECISTPIATSSSNVHDAFGQCGPSIMHKPLILNEKLDILGCLGIAFDDYLTSDLKIQVEGKCIYVHKIILTICSLHLRTMFEGDWAENNQSVIEINKVSHDVYKAYLKYLYTNTVDLCLINTFEKISELFDLANGYCEDNLKKQCIHRIKLGITVSNVAYFYSFAVKYNTEELREFCVRFASIHMMAVVETENFAKLEDENLMNRFINEAGKAGCFKN
;
A
#
# COMPACT_ATOMS: atom_id res chain seq x y z
N MET A 1 -19.24 -5.00 5.11
CA MET A 1 -18.14 -4.12 4.70
C MET A 1 -17.43 -4.80 3.55
N CYS A 2 -17.23 -4.16 2.43
CA CYS A 2 -16.52 -4.78 1.31
C CYS A 2 -15.16 -5.27 1.81
N SER A 3 -14.82 -6.55 1.62
CA SER A 3 -13.60 -7.16 2.15
C SER A 3 -12.35 -6.34 1.80
N ASN A 4 -12.38 -5.68 0.65
CA ASN A 4 -11.29 -4.88 0.10
C ASN A 4 -11.00 -3.56 0.84
N LEU A 5 -11.93 -3.02 1.63
CA LEU A 5 -11.72 -1.76 2.38
C LEU A 5 -11.19 -1.98 3.80
N ARG A 6 -11.27 -3.20 4.33
CA ARG A 6 -10.88 -3.50 5.73
C ARG A 6 -9.38 -3.38 5.99
N ASN A 7 -8.57 -3.57 4.96
CA ASN A 7 -7.11 -3.47 5.05
C ASN A 7 -6.62 -2.01 5.14
N TRP A 8 -7.54 -1.05 5.03
CA TRP A 8 -7.23 0.37 4.99
C TRP A 8 -7.83 1.09 6.20
N PRO A 9 -7.02 1.45 7.21
CA PRO A 9 -7.50 2.05 8.45
C PRO A 9 -8.35 3.30 8.27
N VAL A 10 -8.09 4.09 7.21
CA VAL A 10 -8.83 5.31 6.88
C VAL A 10 -10.34 5.09 6.68
N PHE A 11 -10.79 3.86 6.37
CA PHE A 11 -12.20 3.53 6.20
C PHE A 11 -12.86 2.88 7.44
N SER A 12 -12.10 2.66 8.52
CA SER A 12 -12.57 1.90 9.69
C SER A 12 -13.76 2.53 10.41
N SER A 13 -13.86 3.86 10.37
CA SER A 13 -14.90 4.65 11.05
C SER A 13 -16.07 5.06 10.16
N LEU A 14 -16.10 4.60 8.89
CA LEU A 14 -17.22 4.89 7.99
C LEU A 14 -18.45 4.08 8.34
N GLU A 15 -19.62 4.75 8.28
CA GLU A 15 -20.91 4.12 8.46
C GLU A 15 -21.18 3.04 7.40
N PRO A 16 -21.73 1.87 7.75
CA PRO A 16 -22.03 0.79 6.81
C PRO A 16 -22.91 1.25 5.64
N LYS A 17 -23.87 2.15 5.90
CA LYS A 17 -24.73 2.72 4.87
C LYS A 17 -23.92 3.48 3.82
N PHE A 18 -23.02 4.36 4.24
CA PHE A 18 -22.18 5.12 3.32
C PHE A 18 -21.24 4.23 2.53
N ILE A 19 -20.69 3.18 3.17
CA ILE A 19 -19.83 2.19 2.49
C ILE A 19 -20.56 1.50 1.34
N SER A 20 -21.86 1.23 1.48
CA SER A 20 -22.66 0.62 0.41
C SER A 20 -22.89 1.54 -0.80
N GLU A 21 -22.74 2.85 -0.62
CA GLU A 21 -22.85 3.87 -1.66
C GLU A 21 -21.55 4.06 -2.45
N ILE A 22 -20.43 3.56 -1.94
CA ILE A 22 -19.11 3.76 -2.55
C ILE A 22 -18.99 2.94 -3.84
N HIS A 23 -18.54 3.59 -4.91
CA HIS A 23 -18.19 2.98 -6.18
C HIS A 23 -16.66 2.82 -6.33
N MET A 24 -15.89 3.84 -5.96
CA MET A 24 -14.43 3.85 -6.13
C MET A 24 -13.76 4.54 -4.94
N VAL A 25 -12.57 4.08 -4.59
CA VAL A 25 -11.72 4.70 -3.56
C VAL A 25 -10.27 4.81 -4.02
N MET A 26 -9.57 5.83 -3.52
CA MET A 26 -8.13 5.98 -3.68
C MET A 26 -7.51 6.49 -2.38
N VAL A 27 -6.72 5.66 -1.72
CA VAL A 27 -5.97 6.04 -0.52
C VAL A 27 -4.66 6.68 -0.92
N PHE A 28 -4.37 7.84 -0.35
CA PHE A 28 -3.19 8.65 -0.66
C PHE A 28 -2.69 9.43 0.56
N GLY A 29 -1.71 10.29 0.34
CA GLY A 29 -1.14 11.16 1.38
C GLY A 29 -0.19 10.44 2.33
N LYS A 30 0.28 11.17 3.34
CA LYS A 30 1.26 10.65 4.30
C LYS A 30 0.64 9.49 5.10
N LEU A 31 1.28 8.33 5.07
CA LEU A 31 0.84 7.10 5.77
C LEU A 31 -0.57 6.60 5.43
N GLY A 32 -1.12 6.95 4.25
CA GLY A 32 -2.46 6.50 3.87
C GLY A 32 -3.60 7.06 4.73
N LYS A 33 -3.40 8.23 5.34
CA LYS A 33 -4.39 8.88 6.22
C LYS A 33 -5.44 9.69 5.47
N ARG A 34 -5.41 9.70 4.15
CA ARG A 34 -6.34 10.44 3.31
C ARG A 34 -6.88 9.58 2.19
N ALA A 35 -8.13 9.77 1.81
CA ALA A 35 -8.71 9.03 0.71
C ALA A 35 -9.68 9.88 -0.11
N LEU A 36 -9.68 9.67 -1.44
CA LEU A 36 -10.79 10.06 -2.30
C LEU A 36 -11.81 8.94 -2.35
N ILE A 37 -13.09 9.31 -2.28
CA ILE A 37 -14.23 8.42 -2.39
C ILE A 37 -15.13 8.93 -3.50
N VAL A 38 -15.46 8.07 -4.46
CA VAL A 38 -16.48 8.32 -5.47
C VAL A 38 -17.67 7.42 -5.17
N THR A 39 -18.87 8.01 -5.04
CA THR A 39 -20.09 7.25 -4.82
C THR A 39 -20.74 6.82 -6.13
N LYS A 40 -21.68 5.88 -6.04
CA LYS A 40 -22.54 5.44 -7.16
C LYS A 40 -23.34 6.58 -7.79
N GLU A 41 -23.66 7.61 -7.00
CA GLU A 41 -24.34 8.83 -7.45
C GLU A 41 -23.39 9.88 -8.02
N LYS A 42 -22.13 9.50 -8.31
CA LYS A 42 -21.08 10.39 -8.86
C LYS A 42 -20.73 11.57 -7.93
N GLU A 43 -20.92 11.40 -6.64
CA GLU A 43 -20.43 12.34 -5.65
C GLU A 43 -19.00 12.01 -5.25
N VAL A 44 -18.15 13.04 -5.14
CA VAL A 44 -16.74 12.87 -4.79
C VAL A 44 -16.45 13.49 -3.44
N TYR A 45 -15.83 12.72 -2.55
CA TYR A 45 -15.48 13.15 -1.21
C TYR A 45 -13.98 13.00 -0.95
N ASP A 46 -13.43 13.97 -0.23
CA ASP A 46 -12.14 13.90 0.43
C ASP A 46 -12.34 13.44 1.88
N LEU A 47 -11.75 12.34 2.23
CA LEU A 47 -11.74 11.77 3.56
C LEU A 47 -10.37 12.02 4.19
N ASN A 48 -10.33 12.72 5.32
CA ASN A 48 -9.07 13.08 5.99
C ASN A 48 -9.14 12.71 7.47
N ASP A 49 -8.10 12.03 7.94
CA ASP A 49 -7.92 11.69 9.34
C ASP A 49 -7.31 12.91 10.06
N ASN A 50 -8.20 13.75 10.50
CA ASN A 50 -8.12 14.85 11.44
C ASN A 50 -6.89 15.80 11.48
N LEU A 51 -7.10 17.03 10.98
CA LEU A 51 -6.18 18.17 11.21
C LEU A 51 -6.62 19.13 12.33
N GLN A 52 -7.84 19.01 12.85
CA GLN A 52 -8.29 19.85 13.98
C GLN A 52 -7.69 19.45 15.34
N ALA A 53 -7.10 18.25 15.45
CA ALA A 53 -6.40 17.83 16.68
C ALA A 53 -5.09 18.60 16.93
N LEU A 54 -4.55 19.32 15.94
CA LEU A 54 -3.35 20.15 16.14
C LEU A 54 -3.65 21.51 16.80
N GLU A 55 -4.89 21.99 16.77
CA GLU A 55 -5.30 23.24 17.42
C GLU A 55 -5.82 23.04 18.85
N ASN A 56 -6.37 21.88 19.18
CA ASN A 56 -6.85 21.54 20.52
C ASN A 56 -6.03 20.42 21.11
N ARG A 57 -5.25 20.70 22.16
CA ARG A 57 -4.39 19.76 22.93
C ARG A 57 -5.16 18.67 23.69
N ASP A 58 -6.38 18.37 23.31
CA ASP A 58 -7.19 17.33 23.95
C ASP A 58 -7.13 16.03 23.14
N ASN A 59 -6.58 15.00 23.76
CA ASN A 59 -6.42 13.62 23.27
C ASN A 59 -7.76 12.86 23.10
N SER A 60 -8.83 13.48 22.63
CA SER A 60 -10.12 12.83 22.46
C SER A 60 -10.45 12.59 20.99
N PHE A 61 -10.53 11.30 20.63
CA PHE A 61 -11.15 10.70 19.44
C PHE A 61 -10.91 11.41 18.10
N THR A 62 -10.16 10.75 17.22
CA THR A 62 -10.01 11.09 15.79
C THR A 62 -11.39 11.09 15.11
N THR A 63 -12.00 12.24 14.94
CA THR A 63 -13.21 12.39 14.12
C THR A 63 -12.79 12.50 12.66
N LEU A 64 -13.17 11.52 11.87
CA LEU A 64 -12.94 11.50 10.44
C LEU A 64 -13.70 12.65 9.76
N TYR A 65 -12.97 13.55 9.10
CA TYR A 65 -13.56 14.66 8.38
C TYR A 65 -13.82 14.25 6.92
N ARG A 66 -15.09 14.31 6.50
CA ARG A 66 -15.54 14.04 5.14
C ARG A 66 -15.98 15.33 4.46
N LYS A 67 -15.29 15.74 3.41
CA LYS A 67 -15.61 16.95 2.66
C LYS A 67 -15.94 16.63 1.20
N LYS A 68 -17.04 17.20 0.71
CA LYS A 68 -17.46 17.05 -0.68
C LYS A 68 -16.60 17.93 -1.59
N ILE A 69 -16.06 17.33 -2.69
CA ILE A 69 -15.28 18.04 -3.71
C ILE A 69 -16.23 18.48 -4.82
N LYS A 70 -16.69 19.73 -4.73
CA LYS A 70 -17.72 20.26 -5.63
C LYS A 70 -17.31 20.23 -7.11
N ASP A 71 -16.02 20.43 -7.40
CA ASP A 71 -15.49 20.52 -8.76
C ASP A 71 -15.61 19.20 -9.54
N LEU A 72 -15.65 18.06 -8.83
CA LEU A 72 -15.73 16.72 -9.41
C LEU A 72 -17.12 16.07 -9.23
N CYS A 73 -18.02 16.64 -8.45
CA CYS A 73 -19.34 16.07 -8.24
C CYS A 73 -20.19 16.11 -9.52
N GLY A 74 -20.93 15.03 -9.77
CA GLY A 74 -21.70 14.83 -10.98
C GLY A 74 -20.87 14.39 -12.20
N LYS A 75 -19.54 14.35 -12.07
CA LYS A 75 -18.64 13.85 -13.10
C LYS A 75 -18.50 12.34 -13.01
N ASP A 76 -18.43 11.68 -14.17
CA ASP A 76 -18.23 10.24 -14.26
C ASP A 76 -16.72 9.91 -14.19
N ILE A 77 -16.20 9.83 -12.96
CA ILE A 77 -14.77 9.64 -12.72
C ILE A 77 -14.35 8.22 -13.13
N LYS A 78 -13.42 8.14 -14.07
CA LYS A 78 -12.80 6.87 -14.52
C LYS A 78 -11.65 6.45 -13.64
N THR A 79 -10.75 7.38 -13.29
CA THR A 79 -9.55 7.09 -12.50
C THR A 79 -8.93 8.35 -11.92
N PHE A 80 -8.08 8.15 -10.91
CA PHE A 80 -7.17 9.15 -10.39
C PHE A 80 -5.73 8.71 -10.61
N ALA A 81 -4.82 9.65 -10.79
CA ALA A 81 -3.38 9.42 -10.76
C ALA A 81 -2.76 10.33 -9.68
N TYR A 82 -1.99 9.75 -8.79
CA TYR A 82 -1.32 10.41 -7.70
C TYR A 82 0.14 9.95 -7.65
N SER A 83 1.02 10.89 -7.41
CA SER A 83 2.42 10.66 -7.09
C SER A 83 2.71 11.20 -5.69
N MET A 84 3.85 10.83 -5.11
CA MET A 84 4.34 11.37 -3.83
C MET A 84 4.55 12.89 -3.81
N GLY A 85 4.32 13.57 -4.93
CA GLY A 85 4.32 15.02 -5.04
C GLY A 85 3.03 15.68 -4.52
N SER A 86 2.96 17.01 -4.65
CA SER A 86 1.80 17.81 -4.25
C SER A 86 0.64 17.78 -5.26
N HIS A 87 0.72 16.92 -6.28
CA HIS A 87 -0.17 16.95 -7.43
C HIS A 87 -0.98 15.67 -7.58
N MET A 88 -2.18 15.81 -8.12
CA MET A 88 -3.07 14.72 -8.48
C MET A 88 -3.82 15.06 -9.75
N LEU A 89 -4.11 14.04 -10.57
CA LEU A 89 -5.00 14.14 -11.72
C LEU A 89 -6.26 13.31 -11.49
N ALA A 90 -7.38 13.77 -12.07
CA ALA A 90 -8.61 13.01 -12.20
C ALA A 90 -8.99 12.94 -13.69
N LEU A 91 -9.38 11.77 -14.17
CA LEU A 91 -9.87 11.53 -15.52
C LEU A 91 -11.32 11.08 -15.47
N THR A 92 -12.17 11.67 -16.30
CA THR A 92 -13.55 11.22 -16.47
C THR A 92 -13.70 10.21 -17.59
N ASN A 93 -14.83 9.51 -17.61
CA ASN A 93 -15.15 8.59 -18.70
C ASN A 93 -15.37 9.32 -20.05
N GLU A 94 -15.70 10.60 -20.02
CA GLU A 94 -15.81 11.47 -21.21
C GLU A 94 -14.45 11.90 -21.77
N GLY A 95 -13.35 11.70 -20.98
CA GLY A 95 -11.99 12.08 -21.36
C GLY A 95 -11.57 13.48 -20.89
N GLU A 96 -12.35 14.10 -19.99
CA GLU A 96 -11.95 15.34 -19.33
C GLU A 96 -10.87 15.04 -18.27
N VAL A 97 -9.85 15.90 -18.18
CA VAL A 97 -8.76 15.78 -17.20
C VAL A 97 -8.79 16.98 -16.26
N TYR A 98 -8.82 16.69 -14.98
CA TYR A 98 -8.77 17.69 -13.91
C TYR A 98 -7.45 17.55 -13.14
N SER A 99 -6.86 18.68 -12.72
CA SER A 99 -5.67 18.70 -11.87
C SER A 99 -5.95 19.32 -10.50
N CYS A 100 -5.28 18.79 -9.51
CA CYS A 100 -5.17 19.35 -8.17
C CYS A 100 -3.68 19.55 -7.84
N ASP A 101 -3.28 20.79 -7.59
CA ASP A 101 -1.86 21.16 -7.35
C ASP A 101 -1.55 21.27 -5.85
N ASN A 102 -2.48 20.90 -4.97
CA ASN A 102 -2.38 21.24 -3.56
C ASN A 102 -2.79 20.08 -2.63
N VAL A 103 -2.27 18.90 -2.90
CA VAL A 103 -2.64 17.69 -2.14
C VAL A 103 -2.24 17.79 -0.66
N TYR A 104 -1.15 18.52 -0.34
CA TYR A 104 -0.66 18.68 1.04
C TYR A 104 -1.09 19.96 1.74
N GLY A 105 -1.99 20.75 1.13
CA GLY A 105 -2.45 22.02 1.67
C GLY A 105 -1.57 23.22 1.32
N GLN A 106 -2.13 24.42 1.47
CA GLN A 106 -1.43 25.69 1.22
C GLN A 106 -1.73 26.70 2.32
N TRP A 107 -0.72 27.52 2.62
CA TRP A 107 -0.93 28.74 3.37
C TRP A 107 -1.58 29.81 2.49
N LYS A 108 -2.81 30.19 2.82
CA LYS A 108 -3.53 31.26 2.11
C LYS A 108 -4.06 32.26 3.13
N ASN A 109 -3.67 33.53 2.99
CA ASN A 109 -4.10 34.62 3.88
C ASN A 109 -3.88 34.34 5.38
N GLY A 110 -2.73 33.73 5.75
CA GLY A 110 -2.42 33.43 7.14
C GLY A 110 -3.13 32.21 7.74
N THR A 111 -3.96 31.50 6.95
CA THR A 111 -4.59 30.23 7.32
C THR A 111 -4.09 29.09 6.46
N PHE A 112 -3.88 27.93 7.09
CA PHE A 112 -3.50 26.71 6.37
C PHE A 112 -4.75 26.03 5.83
N ASN A 113 -4.87 25.91 4.50
CA ASN A 113 -6.00 25.28 3.85
C ASN A 113 -5.59 23.94 3.25
N MET A 114 -6.29 22.86 3.64
CA MET A 114 -6.09 21.49 3.16
C MET A 114 -7.12 21.07 2.10
N ASP A 115 -8.01 21.97 1.69
CA ASP A 115 -9.06 21.63 0.76
C ASP A 115 -8.50 21.26 -0.62
N LEU A 116 -8.93 20.12 -1.15
CA LEU A 116 -8.63 19.75 -2.53
C LEU A 116 -9.51 20.57 -3.46
N THR A 117 -8.89 21.26 -4.39
CA THR A 117 -9.56 21.97 -5.49
C THR A 117 -9.07 21.40 -6.82
N PHE A 118 -10.02 21.02 -7.66
CA PHE A 118 -9.72 20.46 -8.97
C PHE A 118 -10.08 21.44 -10.07
N THR A 119 -9.16 21.68 -10.98
CA THR A 119 -9.36 22.56 -12.14
C THR A 119 -9.29 21.76 -13.42
N LEU A 120 -10.24 22.01 -14.32
CA LEU A 120 -10.25 21.40 -15.65
C LEU A 120 -9.01 21.86 -16.43
N ILE A 121 -8.25 20.91 -16.96
CA ILE A 121 -7.11 21.21 -17.83
C ILE A 121 -7.63 21.42 -19.26
N ASN A 122 -7.43 22.63 -19.77
CA ASN A 122 -7.67 22.89 -21.17
C ASN A 122 -6.48 22.36 -21.99
N ILE A 123 -6.71 21.34 -22.81
CA ILE A 123 -5.69 20.76 -23.69
C ILE A 123 -5.98 21.22 -25.12
N PRO A 124 -5.39 22.33 -25.60
CA PRO A 124 -5.76 22.96 -26.88
C PRO A 124 -5.64 22.06 -28.10
N VAL A 125 -4.72 21.11 -28.04
CA VAL A 125 -4.44 20.17 -29.15
C VAL A 125 -5.53 19.09 -29.30
N ILE A 126 -6.34 18.88 -28.26
CA ILE A 126 -7.42 17.85 -28.27
C ILE A 126 -8.73 18.44 -28.80
N GLN A 127 -8.84 19.76 -28.84
CA GLN A 127 -10.04 20.49 -29.25
C GLN A 127 -10.07 20.89 -30.75
N ASP A 128 -9.26 20.24 -31.57
CA ASP A 128 -9.33 20.55 -33.00
C ASP A 128 -10.68 20.12 -33.57
N SER A 129 -11.37 21.07 -34.22
CA SER A 129 -12.81 21.05 -34.52
C SER A 129 -13.31 19.91 -35.41
N GLN A 130 -12.45 18.99 -35.84
CA GLN A 130 -12.79 17.84 -36.67
C GLN A 130 -12.48 16.46 -36.08
N ASN A 131 -11.67 16.37 -34.98
CA ASN A 131 -11.37 15.10 -34.29
C ASN A 131 -11.12 15.36 -32.79
N MET A 132 -12.18 15.25 -31.98
CA MET A 132 -12.00 15.27 -30.52
C MET A 132 -11.21 14.03 -30.07
N LYS A 133 -9.97 14.23 -29.69
CA LYS A 133 -9.09 13.16 -29.21
C LYS A 133 -9.41 12.91 -27.71
N ARG A 134 -10.11 11.82 -27.42
CA ARG A 134 -10.47 11.46 -26.06
C ARG A 134 -9.23 10.97 -25.28
N VAL A 135 -9.04 11.49 -24.05
CA VAL A 135 -8.03 10.95 -23.11
C VAL A 135 -8.54 9.65 -22.51
N VAL A 136 -7.69 8.63 -22.50
CA VAL A 136 -8.04 7.28 -22.01
C VAL A 136 -7.23 6.86 -20.80
N ASP A 137 -6.07 7.45 -20.54
CA ASP A 137 -5.23 7.17 -19.36
C ASP A 137 -4.42 8.40 -18.94
N ILE A 138 -4.07 8.45 -17.66
CA ILE A 138 -3.33 9.54 -17.01
C ILE A 138 -2.23 8.98 -16.12
N ALA A 139 -1.10 9.65 -16.07
CA ALA A 139 0.00 9.34 -15.15
C ALA A 139 0.58 10.62 -14.56
N CYS A 140 0.96 10.56 -13.29
CA CYS A 140 1.43 11.71 -12.52
C CYS A 140 2.79 11.38 -11.88
N GLY A 141 3.79 12.23 -12.10
CA GLY A 141 5.06 12.26 -11.37
C GLY A 141 5.08 13.39 -10.33
N ASN A 142 6.25 13.70 -9.77
CA ASN A 142 6.37 14.75 -8.75
C ASN A 142 5.92 16.14 -9.26
N LYS A 143 6.47 16.57 -10.41
CA LYS A 143 6.16 17.88 -11.03
C LYS A 143 5.88 17.74 -12.53
N HIS A 144 5.52 16.56 -13.01
CA HIS A 144 5.22 16.32 -14.42
C HIS A 144 4.03 15.38 -14.56
N PHE A 145 3.37 15.50 -15.69
CA PHE A 145 2.14 14.80 -16.00
C PHE A 145 2.23 14.23 -17.40
N SER A 146 1.56 13.10 -17.62
CA SER A 146 1.40 12.49 -18.93
C SER A 146 -0.04 12.03 -19.10
N ILE A 147 -0.56 12.21 -20.30
CA ILE A 147 -1.87 11.69 -20.71
C ILE A 147 -1.71 10.85 -21.97
N LEU A 148 -2.56 9.83 -22.08
CA LEU A 148 -2.65 8.97 -23.27
C LEU A 148 -4.02 9.16 -23.92
N THR A 149 -4.04 9.39 -25.22
CA THR A 149 -5.27 9.46 -26.00
C THR A 149 -5.66 8.09 -26.56
N GLU A 150 -6.92 7.94 -26.95
CA GLU A 150 -7.45 6.70 -27.54
C GLU A 150 -6.74 6.30 -28.85
N ILE A 151 -6.19 7.28 -29.60
CA ILE A 151 -5.41 7.05 -30.82
C ILE A 151 -3.95 6.69 -30.53
N GLY A 152 -3.53 6.66 -29.24
CA GLY A 152 -2.18 6.30 -28.82
C GLY A 152 -1.17 7.42 -28.84
N GLU A 153 -1.60 8.67 -28.79
CA GLU A 153 -0.71 9.82 -28.60
C GLU A 153 -0.48 10.10 -27.13
N VAL A 154 0.77 10.34 -26.74
CA VAL A 154 1.16 10.78 -25.40
C VAL A 154 1.51 12.25 -25.40
N TYR A 155 0.84 13.00 -24.55
CA TYR A 155 1.16 14.39 -24.25
C TYR A 155 1.71 14.50 -22.84
N ALA A 156 2.76 15.31 -22.66
CA ALA A 156 3.36 15.57 -21.37
C ALA A 156 3.61 17.06 -21.13
N TRP A 157 3.58 17.45 -19.85
CA TRP A 157 3.90 18.81 -19.40
C TRP A 157 4.42 18.79 -17.97
N LYS A 158 4.98 19.93 -17.52
CA LYS A 158 5.46 20.13 -16.14
C LYS A 158 4.58 21.12 -15.41
N SER A 159 4.50 21.00 -14.08
CA SER A 159 3.95 22.04 -13.22
C SER A 159 5.03 23.08 -12.89
N ASN A 160 4.70 24.35 -13.01
CA ASN A 160 5.61 25.47 -12.71
C ASN A 160 5.57 25.94 -11.25
N ASN A 161 5.14 25.10 -10.30
CA ASN A 161 5.07 25.46 -8.88
C ASN A 161 6.45 25.53 -8.18
N SER A 162 7.50 26.00 -8.85
CA SER A 162 8.67 26.52 -8.18
C SER A 162 8.35 27.94 -7.70
N GLY A 163 7.75 28.08 -6.53
CA GLY A 163 7.43 29.37 -5.89
C GLY A 163 8.62 30.23 -5.51
N LEU A 164 9.71 30.21 -6.30
CA LEU A 164 10.91 31.01 -6.11
C LEU A 164 10.96 32.29 -6.97
N GLU A 165 10.04 32.43 -7.94
CA GLU A 165 9.90 33.72 -8.64
C GLU A 165 8.63 34.43 -8.16
N GLY A 166 8.83 35.44 -7.34
CA GLY A 166 7.83 36.28 -6.65
C GLY A 166 6.74 36.96 -7.50
N ASN A 167 6.27 36.31 -8.55
CA ASN A 167 5.11 36.69 -9.33
C ASN A 167 3.98 35.69 -9.15
N SER A 168 2.95 36.15 -8.49
CA SER A 168 1.72 35.51 -8.04
C SER A 168 0.78 35.04 -9.16
N THR A 169 1.24 34.31 -10.15
CA THR A 169 0.37 33.59 -11.08
C THR A 169 0.51 32.09 -10.82
N TYR A 170 -0.24 31.61 -9.85
CA TYR A 170 -0.48 30.18 -9.67
C TYR A 170 -1.24 29.67 -10.89
N GLY A 171 -0.60 28.88 -11.75
CA GLY A 171 -1.21 28.28 -12.91
C GLY A 171 -0.30 27.25 -13.53
N LEU A 172 -0.87 26.14 -14.02
CA LEU A 172 -0.22 25.20 -14.93
C LEU A 172 0.33 25.99 -16.12
N SER A 173 1.60 26.30 -16.13
CA SER A 173 2.17 27.31 -17.03
C SER A 173 2.68 26.73 -18.35
N ILE A 174 2.55 25.41 -18.59
CA ILE A 174 3.07 24.80 -19.82
C ILE A 174 1.98 23.99 -20.51
N THR A 175 1.68 24.37 -21.75
CA THR A 175 0.78 23.62 -22.62
C THR A 175 1.31 22.20 -22.85
N PRO A 176 0.45 21.16 -22.79
CA PRO A 176 0.81 19.79 -23.11
C PRO A 176 1.46 19.69 -24.49
N LYS A 177 2.60 19.01 -24.59
CA LYS A 177 3.33 18.77 -25.83
C LYS A 177 3.21 17.31 -26.22
N LEU A 178 3.00 17.04 -27.51
CA LEU A 178 3.08 15.69 -28.06
C LEU A 178 4.50 15.16 -27.92
N ILE A 179 4.64 14.02 -27.25
CA ILE A 179 5.92 13.37 -26.96
C ILE A 179 6.14 12.16 -27.87
N LEU A 180 5.12 11.30 -27.99
CA LEU A 180 5.22 10.05 -28.75
C LEU A 180 3.83 9.62 -29.26
N SER A 181 3.81 8.89 -30.36
CA SER A 181 2.59 8.27 -30.91
C SER A 181 2.70 6.75 -30.91
N ASN A 182 1.58 6.07 -31.19
CA ASN A 182 1.47 4.61 -31.18
C ASN A 182 1.72 3.97 -29.80
N VAL A 183 1.35 4.66 -28.73
CA VAL A 183 1.53 4.20 -27.34
C VAL A 183 0.29 3.44 -26.87
N GLY A 184 0.51 2.37 -26.09
CA GLY A 184 -0.54 1.57 -25.46
C GLY A 184 -0.61 1.71 -23.94
N CYS A 185 0.49 2.11 -23.28
CA CYS A 185 0.57 2.22 -21.82
C CYS A 185 1.54 3.32 -21.40
N ILE A 186 1.21 4.05 -20.34
CA ILE A 186 2.04 5.10 -19.72
C ILE A 186 2.23 4.86 -18.24
N SER A 187 3.38 5.25 -17.70
CA SER A 187 3.65 5.27 -16.26
C SER A 187 4.67 6.35 -15.92
N CYS A 188 4.47 7.06 -14.80
CA CYS A 188 5.40 8.06 -14.30
C CYS A 188 6.03 7.61 -12.98
N GLY A 189 7.35 7.79 -12.88
CA GLY A 189 8.07 7.77 -11.62
C GLY A 189 8.19 9.18 -11.02
N TYR A 190 9.10 9.36 -10.05
CA TYR A 190 9.21 10.66 -9.36
C TYR A 190 9.56 11.81 -10.32
N ASN A 191 10.63 11.67 -11.12
CA ASN A 191 11.11 12.69 -12.07
C ASN A 191 11.36 12.10 -13.47
N PHE A 192 10.72 11.02 -13.85
CA PHE A 192 10.85 10.37 -15.15
C PHE A 192 9.52 9.74 -15.56
N ALA A 193 9.38 9.45 -16.84
CA ALA A 193 8.23 8.76 -17.38
C ALA A 193 8.66 7.66 -18.35
N MET A 194 7.86 6.60 -18.40
CA MET A 194 8.05 5.43 -19.26
C MET A 194 6.78 5.15 -20.04
N THR A 195 6.92 4.66 -21.26
CA THR A 195 5.80 4.24 -22.11
C THR A 195 6.10 2.92 -22.79
N VAL A 196 5.03 2.20 -23.10
CA VAL A 196 5.07 1.04 -24.00
C VAL A 196 4.23 1.35 -25.22
N THR A 197 4.82 1.18 -26.40
CA THR A 197 4.08 1.31 -27.66
C THR A 197 3.22 0.08 -27.90
N ARG A 198 2.20 0.21 -28.76
CA ARG A 198 1.31 -0.91 -29.13
C ARG A 198 2.04 -2.10 -29.79
N ASN A 199 3.28 -1.87 -30.28
CA ASN A 199 4.15 -2.93 -30.80
C ASN A 199 5.21 -3.40 -29.78
N GLY A 200 4.99 -3.16 -28.48
CA GLY A 200 5.79 -3.70 -27.39
C GLY A 200 7.17 -3.05 -27.17
N LYS A 201 7.46 -1.89 -27.80
CA LYS A 201 8.70 -1.15 -27.55
C LYS A 201 8.57 -0.21 -26.37
N VAL A 202 9.62 -0.12 -25.56
CA VAL A 202 9.68 0.71 -24.35
C VAL A 202 10.45 1.99 -24.63
N TYR A 203 9.91 3.13 -24.21
CA TYR A 203 10.58 4.42 -24.26
C TYR A 203 10.51 5.10 -22.90
N GLY A 204 11.58 5.84 -22.57
CA GLY A 204 11.66 6.62 -21.33
C GLY A 204 12.23 8.01 -21.56
N TRP A 205 11.82 8.98 -20.74
CA TRP A 205 12.36 10.34 -20.71
C TRP A 205 12.35 10.91 -19.29
N GLY A 206 13.11 11.96 -19.06
CA GLY A 206 13.27 12.63 -17.77
C GLY A 206 14.60 12.33 -17.09
N SER A 207 14.61 12.30 -15.75
CA SER A 207 15.82 12.02 -14.96
C SER A 207 16.31 10.59 -15.14
N ASN A 208 17.65 10.44 -15.15
CA ASN A 208 18.32 9.13 -15.23
C ASN A 208 19.48 8.99 -14.23
N ASP A 209 19.40 9.67 -13.08
CA ASP A 209 20.50 9.79 -12.12
C ASP A 209 20.88 8.46 -11.45
N VAL A 210 19.97 7.50 -11.42
CA VAL A 210 20.19 6.15 -10.89
C VAL A 210 19.83 5.07 -11.94
N GLY A 211 19.85 5.42 -13.22
CA GLY A 211 19.59 4.46 -14.29
C GLY A 211 18.13 4.13 -14.55
N GLN A 212 17.18 4.91 -14.01
CA GLN A 212 15.76 4.63 -14.06
C GLN A 212 15.16 4.61 -15.46
N LEU A 213 15.85 5.14 -16.48
CA LEU A 213 15.46 5.03 -17.89
C LEU A 213 15.88 3.71 -18.54
N GLY A 214 16.83 2.97 -17.99
CA GLY A 214 17.25 1.66 -18.54
C GLY A 214 18.06 1.72 -19.83
N ILE A 215 18.62 2.88 -20.19
CA ILE A 215 19.33 3.11 -21.46
C ILE A 215 20.83 2.84 -21.38
N GLY A 216 21.32 2.35 -20.24
CA GLY A 216 22.75 2.21 -19.98
C GLY A 216 23.44 3.57 -19.80
N GLY A 217 24.76 3.57 -19.81
CA GLY A 217 25.60 4.76 -19.70
C GLY A 217 26.65 4.62 -18.58
N LYS A 218 27.78 5.30 -18.70
CA LYS A 218 28.75 5.41 -17.61
C LYS A 218 28.25 6.46 -16.65
N TYR A 219 27.77 6.03 -15.49
CA TYR A 219 27.53 6.91 -14.35
C TYR A 219 28.88 7.25 -13.73
N GLU A 220 29.52 8.32 -14.18
CA GLU A 220 30.60 8.91 -13.44
C GLU A 220 29.99 9.52 -12.18
N SER A 221 30.37 9.00 -11.03
CA SER A 221 30.08 9.62 -9.73
C SER A 221 30.80 10.97 -9.66
N LYS A 222 30.27 11.98 -10.34
CA LYS A 222 30.71 13.36 -10.17
C LYS A 222 30.33 13.76 -8.74
N ASN A 223 31.37 13.86 -7.90
CA ASN A 223 31.36 14.35 -6.54
C ASN A 223 31.05 13.38 -5.40
N ARG A 224 32.04 12.56 -5.06
CA ARG A 224 32.25 12.07 -3.69
C ARG A 224 32.47 13.16 -2.64
N ARG A 225 32.15 14.45 -2.88
CA ARG A 225 32.43 15.56 -1.95
C ARG A 225 31.22 16.37 -1.50
N GLN A 226 30.02 16.02 -1.88
CA GLN A 226 28.82 16.44 -1.14
C GLN A 226 28.24 15.22 -0.42
N GLN A 227 28.93 14.81 0.65
CA GLN A 227 28.28 14.13 1.75
C GLN A 227 27.22 15.10 2.25
N THR A 228 25.99 14.95 1.80
CA THR A 228 24.83 15.45 2.53
C THR A 228 24.95 14.87 3.92
N LYS A 229 25.35 15.71 4.88
CA LYS A 229 25.29 15.40 6.30
C LYS A 229 23.85 15.08 6.61
N TYR A 230 23.50 13.79 6.65
CA TYR A 230 22.27 13.34 7.28
C TYR A 230 22.39 13.67 8.76
N ILE A 231 21.85 14.79 9.17
CA ILE A 231 21.61 15.07 10.58
C ILE A 231 20.48 14.16 11.00
N VAL A 232 20.89 13.02 11.52
CA VAL A 232 20.00 12.04 12.14
C VAL A 232 19.58 12.58 13.48
N HIS A 233 18.49 13.35 13.55
CA HIS A 233 17.79 13.58 14.81
C HIS A 233 17.13 12.28 15.26
N ARG A 234 17.48 11.83 16.47
CA ARG A 234 17.28 10.48 17.01
C ARG A 234 15.88 10.21 17.57
N GLU A 235 14.88 11.05 17.29
CA GLU A 235 13.61 11.01 18.04
C GLU A 235 12.34 10.76 17.25
N ASP A 236 12.36 10.37 15.95
CA ASP A 236 11.11 9.95 15.30
C ASP A 236 11.36 8.93 14.21
N PHE A 237 11.22 7.65 14.55
CA PHE A 237 11.41 6.51 13.65
C PHE A 237 10.38 6.46 12.50
N PHE A 238 9.31 7.24 12.59
CA PHE A 238 8.25 7.35 11.57
C PHE A 238 8.34 8.60 10.66
N ASP A 239 9.19 9.56 10.98
CA ASP A 239 9.28 10.84 10.25
C ASP A 239 10.44 10.90 9.23
N ARG A 240 11.14 9.81 8.99
CA ARG A 240 12.41 9.77 8.25
C ARG A 240 12.32 9.51 6.75
N GLN A 241 11.18 9.62 6.10
CA GLN A 241 11.09 9.51 4.64
C GLN A 241 10.70 10.79 3.89
N MET A 242 10.80 11.95 4.51
CA MET A 242 11.01 13.14 3.71
C MET A 242 12.51 13.26 3.43
N VAL A 243 12.96 12.62 2.36
CA VAL A 243 14.17 13.07 1.68
C VAL A 243 13.82 14.45 1.13
N THR A 244 14.16 15.50 1.87
CA THR A 244 14.26 16.84 1.29
C THR A 244 15.41 16.75 0.29
N PHE A 245 15.06 16.55 -0.98
CA PHE A 245 16.01 16.81 -2.05
C PHE A 245 16.26 18.31 -2.02
N ASP A 246 17.49 18.72 -1.75
CA ASP A 246 17.93 20.10 -1.93
C ASP A 246 17.50 20.55 -3.33
N GLU A 247 16.62 21.53 -3.41
CA GLU A 247 16.08 22.07 -4.66
C GLU A 247 17.16 22.72 -5.56
N GLU A 248 18.37 22.89 -5.04
CA GLU A 248 19.47 23.57 -5.76
C GLU A 248 20.32 22.68 -6.67
N ALA A 249 20.16 21.34 -6.66
CA ALA A 249 21.01 20.43 -7.44
C ALA A 249 20.38 19.87 -8.71
N SER A 250 19.14 20.16 -9.02
CA SER A 250 18.53 19.74 -10.28
C SER A 250 18.62 20.84 -11.33
N ASN A 251 19.81 21.03 -11.92
CA ASN A 251 19.90 21.58 -13.26
C ASN A 251 19.12 20.64 -14.22
N PHE A 252 17.80 20.80 -14.24
CA PHE A 252 16.87 20.12 -15.13
C PHE A 252 17.02 20.58 -16.60
N GLU A 253 18.06 21.39 -16.87
CA GLU A 253 18.41 21.80 -18.20
C GLU A 253 19.13 20.65 -18.91
N ASN A 254 18.43 20.01 -19.84
CA ASN A 254 18.97 19.33 -21.02
C ASN A 254 19.40 17.86 -20.95
N LYS A 255 18.89 16.98 -20.11
CA LYS A 255 19.18 15.55 -20.35
C LYS A 255 17.88 14.72 -20.44
N ASN A 256 17.60 14.27 -21.68
CA ASN A 256 16.55 13.31 -22.03
C ASN A 256 15.09 13.83 -21.98
N MET A 257 14.84 15.03 -22.45
CA MET A 257 13.48 15.52 -22.71
C MET A 257 12.83 14.81 -23.91
N THR A 258 13.64 14.13 -24.75
CA THR A 258 13.18 13.31 -25.85
C THR A 258 13.11 11.84 -25.42
N PRO A 259 12.07 11.09 -25.84
CA PRO A 259 11.96 9.67 -25.52
C PRO A 259 13.15 8.87 -26.05
N GLN A 260 13.77 8.09 -25.17
CA GLN A 260 14.88 7.20 -25.48
C GLN A 260 14.37 5.76 -25.53
N LEU A 261 14.73 5.01 -26.55
CA LEU A 261 14.39 3.59 -26.70
C LEU A 261 15.17 2.76 -25.67
N VAL A 262 14.46 1.88 -24.96
CA VAL A 262 15.04 0.93 -24.00
C VAL A 262 15.12 -0.46 -24.63
N GLY A 263 16.29 -1.07 -24.62
CA GLY A 263 16.50 -2.42 -25.13
C GLY A 263 16.07 -3.47 -24.10
N ILE A 264 14.95 -4.15 -24.33
CA ILE A 264 14.53 -5.28 -23.50
C ILE A 264 15.16 -6.55 -24.05
N PRO A 265 15.81 -7.38 -23.21
CA PRO A 265 16.56 -8.54 -23.67
C PRO A 265 15.71 -9.58 -24.42
N GLU A 266 14.47 -9.81 -23.97
CA GLU A 266 13.61 -10.85 -24.53
C GLU A 266 12.11 -10.53 -24.42
N GLY A 267 11.35 -10.81 -25.46
CA GLY A 267 9.90 -10.63 -25.55
C GLY A 267 9.45 -9.20 -25.90
N LEU A 268 8.16 -9.05 -26.18
CA LEU A 268 7.50 -7.77 -26.33
C LEU A 268 6.95 -7.34 -24.97
N VAL A 269 7.00 -6.05 -24.69
CA VAL A 269 6.50 -5.54 -23.40
C VAL A 269 5.01 -5.23 -23.51
N ASP A 270 4.23 -5.80 -22.57
CA ASP A 270 2.79 -5.57 -22.43
C ASP A 270 2.49 -4.42 -21.46
N LYS A 271 3.26 -4.34 -20.37
CA LYS A 271 2.99 -3.39 -19.28
C LYS A 271 4.28 -2.79 -18.72
N VAL A 272 4.22 -1.51 -18.37
CA VAL A 272 5.26 -0.81 -17.62
C VAL A 272 4.66 -0.21 -16.35
N THR A 273 5.42 -0.22 -15.27
CA THR A 273 5.10 0.48 -14.03
C THR A 273 6.35 1.10 -13.42
N CYS A 274 6.22 2.30 -12.90
CA CYS A 274 7.31 3.05 -12.29
C CYS A 274 7.05 3.21 -10.79
N GLY A 275 8.09 2.95 -9.99
CA GLY A 275 8.14 3.39 -8.61
C GLY A 275 8.81 4.77 -8.50
N LEU A 276 9.37 5.09 -7.32
CA LEU A 276 10.02 6.38 -7.10
C LEU A 276 11.17 6.62 -8.09
N ASN A 277 12.11 5.67 -8.16
CA ASN A 277 13.32 5.75 -9.00
C ASN A 277 13.66 4.40 -9.66
N HIS A 278 12.67 3.53 -9.87
CA HIS A 278 12.86 2.26 -10.56
C HIS A 278 11.71 1.96 -11.51
N THR A 279 11.96 1.11 -12.45
CA THR A 279 11.01 0.69 -13.48
C THR A 279 10.90 -0.82 -13.51
N LEU A 280 9.67 -1.32 -13.65
CA LEU A 280 9.37 -2.71 -13.95
C LEU A 280 8.65 -2.80 -15.28
N VAL A 281 8.95 -3.82 -16.08
CA VAL A 281 8.17 -4.18 -17.26
C VAL A 281 7.80 -5.66 -17.21
N LEU A 282 6.61 -5.95 -17.72
CA LEU A 282 6.11 -7.30 -17.94
C LEU A 282 6.08 -7.57 -19.43
N THR A 283 6.63 -8.72 -19.84
CA THR A 283 6.63 -9.15 -21.24
C THR A 283 5.47 -10.10 -21.54
N ASP A 284 5.13 -10.24 -22.81
CA ASP A 284 4.15 -11.21 -23.36
C ASP A 284 4.45 -12.67 -22.98
N LYS A 285 5.73 -12.97 -22.70
CA LYS A 285 6.18 -14.28 -22.21
C LYS A 285 5.98 -14.46 -20.70
N GLY A 286 5.50 -13.45 -19.98
CA GLY A 286 5.33 -13.47 -18.52
C GLY A 286 6.63 -13.32 -17.76
N ALA A 287 7.69 -12.74 -18.35
CA ALA A 287 8.92 -12.38 -17.65
C ALA A 287 8.86 -10.92 -17.17
N ILE A 288 9.48 -10.65 -16.02
CA ILE A 288 9.61 -9.29 -15.46
C ILE A 288 11.07 -8.86 -15.58
N TYR A 289 11.29 -7.66 -16.13
CA TYR A 289 12.57 -6.97 -16.08
C TYR A 289 12.45 -5.72 -15.22
N ALA A 290 13.53 -5.43 -14.47
CA ALA A 290 13.62 -4.30 -13.57
C ALA A 290 14.92 -3.52 -13.79
N TRP A 291 14.90 -2.20 -13.53
CA TRP A 291 16.09 -1.34 -13.57
C TRP A 291 15.86 -0.04 -12.80
N GLY A 292 16.92 0.73 -12.59
CA GLY A 292 16.92 1.96 -11.82
C GLY A 292 17.49 1.78 -10.44
N GLY A 293 17.02 2.56 -9.46
CA GLY A 293 17.47 2.51 -8.07
C GLY A 293 17.16 1.19 -7.39
N ASN A 294 18.10 0.70 -6.56
CA ASN A 294 17.99 -0.58 -5.85
C ASN A 294 18.42 -0.51 -4.38
N LYS A 295 18.52 0.69 -3.82
CA LYS A 295 18.94 0.87 -2.42
C LYS A 295 18.08 0.09 -1.41
N PHE A 296 16.83 -0.17 -1.75
CA PHE A 296 15.86 -0.91 -0.93
C PHE A 296 15.54 -2.29 -1.53
N SER A 297 16.39 -2.80 -2.43
CA SER A 297 16.17 -4.08 -3.13
C SER A 297 14.92 -4.11 -4.02
N GLN A 298 14.43 -2.95 -4.48
CA GLN A 298 13.21 -2.82 -5.25
C GLN A 298 13.28 -3.44 -6.65
N LEU A 299 14.45 -3.82 -7.13
CA LEU A 299 14.61 -4.54 -8.40
C LEU A 299 14.33 -6.04 -8.27
N GLY A 300 14.37 -6.63 -7.06
CA GLY A 300 14.02 -8.03 -6.83
C GLY A 300 15.00 -9.05 -7.42
N THR A 301 16.22 -8.65 -7.73
CA THR A 301 17.25 -9.49 -8.39
C THR A 301 18.03 -10.37 -7.43
N GLY A 302 17.86 -10.18 -6.12
CA GLY A 302 18.71 -10.79 -5.09
C GLY A 302 20.10 -10.14 -4.95
N GLN A 303 20.43 -9.18 -5.82
CA GLN A 303 21.70 -8.44 -5.78
C GLN A 303 21.59 -7.19 -4.92
N MET A 304 22.69 -6.81 -4.26
CA MET A 304 22.75 -5.67 -3.34
C MET A 304 23.32 -4.39 -4.00
N ASP A 305 23.37 -4.34 -5.33
CA ASP A 305 23.82 -3.17 -6.06
C ASP A 305 22.87 -1.98 -5.76
N GLN A 306 23.41 -0.78 -5.63
CA GLN A 306 22.61 0.41 -5.29
C GLN A 306 21.68 0.84 -6.44
N PHE A 307 22.01 0.50 -7.67
CA PHE A 307 21.22 0.77 -8.88
C PHE A 307 21.66 -0.12 -10.05
N CYS A 308 20.78 -0.27 -11.04
CA CYS A 308 21.07 -0.91 -12.31
C CYS A 308 20.58 -0.03 -13.47
N SER A 309 21.44 0.29 -14.43
CA SER A 309 21.12 1.21 -15.54
C SER A 309 20.63 0.51 -16.82
N ILE A 310 20.53 -0.80 -16.80
CA ILE A 310 20.03 -1.62 -17.91
C ILE A 310 18.96 -2.59 -17.39
N PRO A 311 18.02 -3.04 -18.24
CA PRO A 311 17.04 -4.04 -17.84
C PRO A 311 17.68 -5.34 -17.40
N VAL A 312 17.39 -5.76 -16.17
CA VAL A 312 17.79 -7.05 -15.59
C VAL A 312 16.55 -7.86 -15.25
N MET A 313 16.62 -9.17 -15.43
CA MET A 313 15.52 -10.06 -15.09
C MET A 313 15.37 -10.13 -13.57
N VAL A 314 14.13 -9.95 -13.10
CA VAL A 314 13.79 -10.21 -11.69
C VAL A 314 14.03 -11.68 -11.39
N SER A 315 14.56 -11.99 -10.20
CA SER A 315 14.88 -13.36 -9.79
C SER A 315 13.67 -14.29 -10.03
N GLN A 316 13.84 -15.23 -10.95
CA GLN A 316 12.79 -16.22 -11.25
C GLN A 316 12.84 -17.34 -10.19
N MET A 317 11.72 -17.53 -9.51
CA MET A 317 11.37 -18.85 -9.02
C MET A 317 10.98 -19.69 -10.25
N GLU A 318 11.66 -20.79 -10.47
CA GLU A 318 11.50 -21.63 -11.65
C GLU A 318 10.03 -21.89 -12.01
N LYS A 319 9.68 -21.63 -13.27
CA LYS A 319 8.38 -21.92 -13.92
C LYS A 319 7.18 -21.02 -13.56
N MET A 320 7.36 -19.83 -12.98
CA MET A 320 6.24 -18.92 -12.79
C MET A 320 6.03 -18.02 -14.00
N ARG A 321 4.79 -17.92 -14.46
CA ARG A 321 4.36 -16.91 -15.42
C ARG A 321 3.69 -15.76 -14.67
N TRP A 322 4.23 -14.56 -14.87
CA TRP A 322 3.67 -13.33 -14.32
C TRP A 322 2.62 -12.76 -15.26
N VAL A 323 1.52 -12.21 -14.71
CA VAL A 323 0.40 -11.65 -15.47
C VAL A 323 0.11 -10.21 -15.12
N ASP A 324 0.60 -9.72 -13.98
CA ASP A 324 0.43 -8.31 -13.60
C ASP A 324 1.61 -7.81 -12.76
N ILE A 325 1.90 -6.51 -12.86
CA ILE A 325 2.95 -5.80 -12.11
C ILE A 325 2.45 -4.46 -11.61
N ALA A 326 2.95 -4.04 -10.46
CA ALA A 326 2.77 -2.69 -9.93
C ALA A 326 4.00 -2.25 -9.14
N ALA A 327 4.28 -0.96 -9.16
CA ALA A 327 5.34 -0.36 -8.36
C ALA A 327 4.81 0.92 -7.69
N LEU A 328 5.23 1.14 -6.46
CA LEU A 328 4.88 2.33 -5.69
C LEU A 328 6.00 2.64 -4.70
N ASN A 329 6.54 3.85 -4.71
CA ASN A 329 7.72 4.23 -3.95
C ASN A 329 8.91 3.29 -4.24
N ASN A 330 9.39 2.58 -3.23
CA ASN A 330 10.46 1.57 -3.34
C ASN A 330 9.92 0.13 -3.18
N THR A 331 8.61 -0.06 -3.27
CA THR A 331 7.96 -1.36 -3.19
C THR A 331 7.51 -1.82 -4.57
N SER A 332 7.75 -3.06 -4.88
CA SER A 332 7.38 -3.73 -6.13
C SER A 332 6.44 -4.90 -5.83
N VAL A 333 5.45 -5.09 -6.68
CA VAL A 333 4.43 -6.14 -6.55
C VAL A 333 4.24 -6.81 -7.91
N ALA A 334 4.04 -8.13 -7.92
CA ALA A 334 3.65 -8.86 -9.11
C ALA A 334 2.62 -9.95 -8.79
N VAL A 335 1.84 -10.32 -9.80
CA VAL A 335 0.81 -11.35 -9.70
C VAL A 335 1.11 -12.46 -10.69
N THR A 336 1.04 -13.71 -10.25
CA THR A 336 1.19 -14.89 -11.12
C THR A 336 -0.12 -15.26 -11.78
N GLU A 337 -0.06 -16.08 -12.84
CA GLU A 337 -1.23 -16.65 -13.52
C GLU A 337 -2.16 -17.44 -12.54
N ALA A 338 -1.58 -18.02 -11.49
CA ALA A 338 -2.36 -18.69 -10.42
C ALA A 338 -3.02 -17.69 -9.43
N GLY A 339 -2.96 -16.39 -9.66
CA GLY A 339 -3.52 -15.34 -8.80
C GLY A 339 -2.74 -15.08 -7.51
N ARG A 340 -1.56 -15.66 -7.33
CA ARG A 340 -0.72 -15.39 -6.15
C ARG A 340 -0.01 -14.06 -6.29
N VAL A 341 -0.02 -13.27 -5.21
CA VAL A 341 0.61 -11.95 -5.16
C VAL A 341 1.96 -12.04 -4.46
N TYR A 342 2.96 -11.46 -5.07
CA TYR A 342 4.33 -11.40 -4.56
C TYR A 342 4.75 -9.95 -4.36
N VAL A 343 5.61 -9.71 -3.35
CA VAL A 343 6.12 -8.39 -3.01
C VAL A 343 7.63 -8.45 -2.80
N TRP A 344 8.32 -7.34 -3.12
CA TRP A 344 9.74 -7.13 -2.83
C TRP A 344 10.06 -5.63 -2.77
N GLY A 345 11.28 -5.29 -2.37
CA GLY A 345 11.70 -3.92 -2.13
C GLY A 345 11.49 -3.50 -0.69
N ASP A 346 11.16 -2.24 -0.47
CA ASP A 346 10.86 -1.71 0.86
C ASP A 346 9.47 -2.14 1.32
N CYS A 347 9.45 -3.06 2.26
CA CYS A 347 8.22 -3.55 2.88
C CYS A 347 8.19 -3.12 4.34
N ARG A 348 7.71 -1.90 4.60
CA ARG A 348 7.63 -1.28 5.94
C ARG A 348 8.96 -1.23 6.69
N GLY A 349 10.03 -0.90 5.97
CA GLY A 349 11.38 -0.80 6.50
C GLY A 349 12.20 -2.08 6.42
N GLU A 350 11.62 -3.19 5.99
CA GLU A 350 12.36 -4.40 5.61
C GLU A 350 12.69 -4.39 4.12
N CYS A 351 13.95 -4.61 3.77
CA CYS A 351 14.38 -4.73 2.38
C CYS A 351 14.29 -6.19 1.91
N ILE A 352 13.29 -6.51 1.11
CA ILE A 352 13.09 -7.85 0.55
C ILE A 352 13.79 -7.92 -0.80
N SER A 353 14.86 -8.71 -0.90
CA SER A 353 15.75 -8.72 -2.07
C SER A 353 15.25 -9.53 -3.26
N THR A 354 14.31 -10.45 -3.05
CA THR A 354 13.69 -11.29 -4.08
C THR A 354 12.18 -11.38 -3.85
N PRO A 355 11.37 -11.61 -4.89
CA PRO A 355 9.93 -11.74 -4.73
C PRO A 355 9.53 -12.79 -3.69
N ILE A 356 8.72 -12.42 -2.70
CA ILE A 356 8.13 -13.34 -1.71
C ILE A 356 6.62 -13.36 -1.85
N ALA A 357 6.02 -14.56 -1.70
CA ALA A 357 4.57 -14.71 -1.73
C ALA A 357 3.92 -14.04 -0.51
N THR A 358 2.81 -13.37 -0.74
CA THR A 358 2.00 -12.74 0.31
C THR A 358 0.70 -13.52 0.52
N SER A 359 -0.01 -13.21 1.62
CA SER A 359 -1.39 -13.64 1.84
C SER A 359 -2.41 -12.71 1.19
N SER A 360 -1.97 -11.68 0.49
CA SER A 360 -2.84 -10.70 -0.16
C SER A 360 -3.57 -11.32 -1.34
N SER A 361 -4.83 -10.94 -1.52
CA SER A 361 -5.67 -11.41 -2.62
C SER A 361 -5.49 -10.61 -3.92
N ASN A 362 -4.90 -9.42 -3.82
CA ASN A 362 -4.70 -8.51 -4.95
C ASN A 362 -3.56 -7.51 -4.67
N VAL A 363 -3.18 -6.74 -5.70
CA VAL A 363 -2.12 -5.74 -5.65
C VAL A 363 -2.37 -4.63 -4.62
N HIS A 364 -3.62 -4.18 -4.49
CA HIS A 364 -3.97 -3.12 -3.53
C HIS A 364 -3.74 -3.57 -2.09
N ASP A 365 -4.19 -4.79 -1.75
CA ASP A 365 -4.01 -5.37 -0.43
C ASP A 365 -2.52 -5.56 -0.11
N ALA A 366 -1.70 -5.92 -1.09
CA ALA A 366 -0.26 -6.05 -0.92
C ALA A 366 0.39 -4.69 -0.56
N PHE A 367 0.03 -3.61 -1.23
CA PHE A 367 0.50 -2.27 -0.85
C PHE A 367 -0.05 -1.82 0.51
N GLY A 368 -1.29 -2.16 0.83
CA GLY A 368 -1.88 -1.86 2.15
C GLY A 368 -1.20 -2.59 3.29
N GLN A 369 -0.77 -3.83 3.07
CA GLN A 369 -0.15 -4.69 4.10
C GLN A 369 1.36 -4.55 4.18
N CYS A 370 2.05 -4.48 3.06
CA CYS A 370 3.51 -4.53 2.97
C CYS A 370 4.13 -3.20 2.51
N GLY A 371 3.38 -2.35 1.81
CA GLY A 371 3.88 -1.13 1.20
C GLY A 371 3.61 0.14 2.03
N PRO A 372 3.62 1.29 1.37
CA PRO A 372 3.51 2.61 1.99
C PRO A 372 2.09 2.98 2.47
N SER A 373 1.18 2.01 2.54
CA SER A 373 -0.24 2.20 2.94
C SER A 373 -1.03 3.19 2.06
N ILE A 374 -0.60 3.39 0.81
CA ILE A 374 -1.32 4.17 -0.21
C ILE A 374 -1.60 3.30 -1.44
N MET A 375 -2.55 3.71 -2.26
CA MET A 375 -2.92 2.96 -3.47
C MET A 375 -2.14 3.48 -4.69
N HIS A 376 -1.64 2.59 -5.52
CA HIS A 376 -0.98 2.95 -6.80
C HIS A 376 -2.00 3.36 -7.88
N LYS A 377 -3.23 2.82 -7.81
CA LYS A 377 -4.39 3.14 -8.64
C LYS A 377 -5.66 3.09 -7.79
N PRO A 378 -6.76 3.75 -8.21
CA PRO A 378 -8.04 3.62 -7.53
C PRO A 378 -8.54 2.18 -7.51
N LEU A 379 -9.18 1.80 -6.41
CA LEU A 379 -9.87 0.54 -6.26
C LEU A 379 -11.36 0.75 -6.59
N ILE A 380 -11.84 0.07 -7.64
CA ILE A 380 -13.25 0.05 -8.01
C ILE A 380 -13.94 -1.07 -7.22
N LEU A 381 -14.99 -0.71 -6.52
CA LEU A 381 -15.79 -1.66 -5.75
C LEU A 381 -16.89 -2.22 -6.65
N ASN A 382 -16.71 -3.45 -7.11
CA ASN A 382 -17.72 -4.13 -7.91
C ASN A 382 -18.97 -4.41 -7.06
N GLU A 383 -20.15 -4.25 -7.65
CA GLU A 383 -21.46 -4.48 -6.99
C GLU A 383 -21.71 -5.94 -6.61
N LYS A 384 -21.02 -6.88 -7.25
CA LYS A 384 -21.12 -8.29 -6.88
C LYS A 384 -20.22 -8.52 -5.67
N LEU A 385 -20.82 -8.50 -4.49
CA LEU A 385 -20.21 -9.09 -3.30
C LEU A 385 -19.86 -10.55 -3.64
N ASP A 386 -18.61 -10.92 -3.42
CA ASP A 386 -18.25 -12.33 -3.38
C ASP A 386 -19.00 -13.02 -2.21
N ILE A 387 -19.02 -14.33 -2.22
CA ILE A 387 -19.71 -15.10 -1.18
C ILE A 387 -19.24 -14.70 0.22
N LEU A 388 -17.93 -14.48 0.42
CA LEU A 388 -17.37 -14.07 1.71
C LEU A 388 -17.83 -12.65 2.12
N GLY A 389 -18.00 -11.74 1.16
CA GLY A 389 -18.58 -10.42 1.40
C GLY A 389 -20.04 -10.50 1.85
N CYS A 390 -20.83 -11.36 1.20
CA CYS A 390 -22.23 -11.61 1.60
C CYS A 390 -22.31 -12.22 3.01
N LEU A 391 -21.47 -13.22 3.30
CA LEU A 391 -21.38 -13.83 4.62
C LEU A 391 -20.94 -12.81 5.69
N GLY A 392 -19.98 -11.93 5.36
CA GLY A 392 -19.53 -10.86 6.27
C GLY A 392 -20.63 -9.85 6.63
N ILE A 393 -21.61 -9.62 5.75
CA ILE A 393 -22.79 -8.80 6.05
C ILE A 393 -23.76 -9.54 6.98
N ALA A 394 -23.94 -10.85 6.78
CA ALA A 394 -24.81 -11.66 7.62
C ALA A 394 -24.27 -11.87 9.05
N PHE A 395 -22.99 -11.57 9.31
CA PHE A 395 -22.40 -11.70 10.63
C PHE A 395 -22.97 -10.67 11.60
N ASP A 396 -23.38 -11.11 12.80
CA ASP A 396 -23.95 -10.33 13.88
C ASP A 396 -25.28 -9.62 13.50
N ASP A 397 -26.03 -10.23 12.58
CA ASP A 397 -27.36 -9.78 12.18
C ASP A 397 -28.43 -10.61 12.93
N TYR A 398 -29.19 -9.95 13.81
CA TYR A 398 -30.20 -10.61 14.61
C TYR A 398 -31.43 -11.11 13.81
N LEU A 399 -31.65 -10.58 12.59
CA LEU A 399 -32.81 -10.94 11.77
C LEU A 399 -32.63 -12.29 11.06
N THR A 400 -31.41 -12.64 10.70
CA THR A 400 -31.10 -13.85 9.93
C THR A 400 -30.46 -14.96 10.75
N SER A 401 -29.96 -14.62 11.95
CA SER A 401 -29.26 -15.57 12.83
C SER A 401 -30.18 -16.62 13.46
N ASP A 402 -29.67 -17.83 13.60
CA ASP A 402 -30.33 -18.96 14.26
C ASP A 402 -29.68 -19.36 15.60
N LEU A 403 -28.58 -18.70 15.97
CA LEU A 403 -27.83 -18.95 17.20
C LEU A 403 -27.32 -17.65 17.82
N LYS A 404 -27.32 -17.58 19.15
CA LYS A 404 -26.73 -16.51 19.94
C LYS A 404 -25.56 -17.05 20.76
N ILE A 405 -24.44 -16.35 20.72
CA ILE A 405 -23.30 -16.63 21.58
C ILE A 405 -23.13 -15.46 22.55
N GLN A 406 -23.16 -15.75 23.84
CA GLN A 406 -23.00 -14.76 24.90
C GLN A 406 -21.60 -14.83 25.46
N VAL A 407 -20.89 -13.68 25.45
CA VAL A 407 -19.54 -13.52 25.97
C VAL A 407 -19.51 -12.26 26.84
N GLU A 408 -19.05 -12.36 28.08
CA GLU A 408 -19.02 -11.23 29.03
C GLU A 408 -20.39 -10.50 29.13
N GLY A 409 -21.49 -11.26 29.07
CA GLY A 409 -22.85 -10.70 29.10
C GLY A 409 -23.35 -10.03 27.82
N LYS A 410 -22.52 -9.96 26.77
CA LYS A 410 -22.88 -9.41 25.46
C LYS A 410 -23.20 -10.51 24.46
N CYS A 411 -24.23 -10.32 23.64
CA CYS A 411 -24.64 -11.29 22.61
C CYS A 411 -24.00 -11.00 21.27
N ILE A 412 -23.60 -12.07 20.58
CA ILE A 412 -23.14 -12.06 19.18
C ILE A 412 -24.09 -12.99 18.41
N TYR A 413 -24.67 -12.49 17.32
CA TYR A 413 -25.64 -13.21 16.51
C TYR A 413 -24.94 -13.92 15.36
N VAL A 414 -25.18 -15.25 15.22
CA VAL A 414 -24.43 -16.09 14.29
C VAL A 414 -25.33 -17.15 13.63
N HIS A 415 -24.81 -17.80 12.59
CA HIS A 415 -25.47 -18.86 11.85
C HIS A 415 -24.77 -20.20 12.13
N LYS A 416 -25.48 -21.12 12.77
CA LYS A 416 -24.97 -22.43 13.18
C LYS A 416 -24.31 -23.19 12.02
N ILE A 417 -24.93 -23.14 10.84
CA ILE A 417 -24.40 -23.81 9.65
C ILE A 417 -23.02 -23.28 9.23
N ILE A 418 -22.79 -21.96 9.29
CA ILE A 418 -21.50 -21.37 8.92
C ILE A 418 -20.42 -21.81 9.91
N LEU A 419 -20.74 -21.78 11.21
CA LEU A 419 -19.81 -22.21 12.26
C LEU A 419 -19.44 -23.69 12.10
N THR A 420 -20.42 -24.55 11.79
CA THR A 420 -20.23 -25.98 11.58
C THR A 420 -19.36 -26.27 10.35
N ILE A 421 -19.50 -25.51 9.28
CA ILE A 421 -18.71 -25.69 8.05
C ILE A 421 -17.29 -25.19 8.24
N CYS A 422 -17.11 -24.03 8.90
CA CYS A 422 -15.83 -23.30 8.92
C CYS A 422 -14.92 -23.69 10.08
N SER A 423 -15.41 -24.29 11.18
CA SER A 423 -14.59 -24.69 12.32
C SER A 423 -14.85 -26.13 12.73
N LEU A 424 -13.78 -26.94 12.76
CA LEU A 424 -13.86 -28.31 13.22
C LEU A 424 -14.25 -28.38 14.71
N HIS A 425 -13.74 -27.47 15.52
CA HIS A 425 -14.07 -27.38 16.95
C HIS A 425 -15.56 -27.14 17.17
N LEU A 426 -16.14 -26.14 16.49
CA LEU A 426 -17.57 -25.84 16.62
C LEU A 426 -18.45 -26.90 15.98
N ARG A 427 -17.98 -27.56 14.90
CA ARG A 427 -18.66 -28.73 14.32
C ARG A 427 -18.82 -29.85 15.36
N THR A 428 -17.73 -30.25 16.03
CA THR A 428 -17.81 -31.32 17.04
C THR A 428 -18.70 -30.94 18.21
N MET A 429 -18.74 -29.65 18.58
CA MET A 429 -19.63 -29.12 19.60
C MET A 429 -21.12 -29.23 19.22
N PHE A 430 -21.44 -29.07 17.93
CA PHE A 430 -22.84 -29.10 17.42
C PHE A 430 -23.30 -30.46 16.92
N GLU A 431 -22.41 -31.39 16.58
CA GLU A 431 -22.75 -32.73 16.06
C GLU A 431 -22.85 -33.80 17.16
N GLY A 432 -22.35 -33.53 18.39
CA GLY A 432 -22.43 -34.49 19.49
C GLY A 432 -23.70 -34.38 20.33
N ASP A 433 -23.90 -35.33 21.28
CA ASP A 433 -24.97 -35.31 22.30
C ASP A 433 -24.70 -34.24 23.41
N TRP A 434 -24.07 -33.16 23.07
CA TRP A 434 -23.75 -32.06 23.98
C TRP A 434 -24.98 -31.20 24.23
N ALA A 435 -25.09 -30.66 25.45
CA ALA A 435 -26.23 -29.83 25.85
C ALA A 435 -26.42 -28.60 24.92
N GLU A 436 -25.32 -28.11 24.33
CA GLU A 436 -25.27 -26.93 23.45
C GLU A 436 -25.97 -27.18 22.09
N ASN A 437 -26.11 -28.41 21.67
CA ASN A 437 -26.73 -28.72 20.35
C ASN A 437 -28.20 -28.26 20.24
N ASN A 438 -28.93 -28.25 21.37
CA ASN A 438 -30.34 -27.86 21.44
C ASN A 438 -30.57 -26.47 22.03
N GLN A 439 -29.52 -25.73 22.34
CA GLN A 439 -29.64 -24.38 22.91
C GLN A 439 -29.66 -23.31 21.82
N SER A 440 -30.52 -22.32 21.98
CA SER A 440 -30.53 -21.10 21.15
C SER A 440 -29.54 -20.03 21.63
N VAL A 441 -28.96 -20.23 22.80
CA VAL A 441 -27.97 -19.34 23.43
C VAL A 441 -26.85 -20.18 24.02
N ILE A 442 -25.62 -19.90 23.65
CA ILE A 442 -24.41 -20.55 24.18
C ILE A 442 -23.60 -19.52 24.94
N GLU A 443 -23.21 -19.83 26.17
CA GLU A 443 -22.38 -18.97 26.98
C GLU A 443 -20.91 -19.40 26.90
N ILE A 444 -20.03 -18.45 26.52
CA ILE A 444 -18.58 -18.65 26.43
C ILE A 444 -17.91 -17.87 27.54
N ASN A 445 -17.12 -18.57 28.33
CA ASN A 445 -16.35 -18.03 29.44
C ASN A 445 -14.84 -18.09 29.13
N LYS A 446 -14.04 -17.27 29.78
CA LYS A 446 -12.56 -17.23 29.72
C LYS A 446 -11.95 -16.58 28.46
N VAL A 447 -12.74 -15.91 27.63
CA VAL A 447 -12.25 -15.17 26.46
C VAL A 447 -12.95 -13.82 26.46
N SER A 448 -12.23 -12.76 26.07
CA SER A 448 -12.83 -11.42 25.97
C SER A 448 -13.82 -11.36 24.80
N HIS A 449 -14.89 -10.56 24.95
CA HIS A 449 -15.93 -10.41 23.94
C HIS A 449 -15.37 -10.00 22.57
N ASP A 450 -14.45 -9.04 22.53
CA ASP A 450 -13.91 -8.55 21.28
C ASP A 450 -13.08 -9.60 20.55
N VAL A 451 -12.31 -10.41 21.28
CA VAL A 451 -11.50 -11.49 20.72
C VAL A 451 -12.38 -12.61 20.19
N TYR A 452 -13.40 -13.03 20.96
CA TYR A 452 -14.30 -14.08 20.50
C TYR A 452 -15.15 -13.61 19.31
N LYS A 453 -15.59 -12.35 19.33
CA LYS A 453 -16.27 -11.71 18.19
C LYS A 453 -15.38 -11.67 16.94
N ALA A 454 -14.09 -11.36 17.09
CA ALA A 454 -13.14 -11.38 16.00
C ALA A 454 -12.90 -12.78 15.43
N TYR A 455 -12.83 -13.79 16.30
CA TYR A 455 -12.76 -15.20 15.90
C TYR A 455 -14.00 -15.61 15.09
N LEU A 456 -15.20 -15.36 15.60
CA LEU A 456 -16.43 -15.69 14.88
C LEU A 456 -16.50 -14.97 13.53
N LYS A 457 -16.15 -13.69 13.50
CA LYS A 457 -16.10 -12.92 12.24
C LYS A 457 -15.09 -13.46 11.25
N TYR A 458 -13.93 -13.95 11.74
CA TYR A 458 -12.96 -14.66 10.91
C TYR A 458 -13.58 -15.87 10.20
N LEU A 459 -14.42 -16.67 10.87
CA LEU A 459 -15.10 -17.81 10.25
C LEU A 459 -16.01 -17.41 9.08
N TYR A 460 -16.59 -16.21 9.10
CA TYR A 460 -17.40 -15.68 8.00
C TYR A 460 -16.60 -15.07 6.87
N THR A 461 -15.44 -14.49 7.17
CA THR A 461 -14.72 -13.61 6.24
C THR A 461 -13.32 -14.09 5.88
N ASN A 462 -12.85 -15.14 6.55
CA ASN A 462 -11.47 -15.65 6.46
C ASN A 462 -10.39 -14.59 6.71
N THR A 463 -10.72 -13.48 7.39
CA THR A 463 -9.79 -12.37 7.70
C THR A 463 -9.93 -11.89 9.13
N VAL A 464 -8.83 -11.51 9.78
CA VAL A 464 -8.85 -10.94 11.14
C VAL A 464 -9.31 -9.48 11.11
N ASP A 465 -10.31 -9.15 11.92
CA ASP A 465 -10.81 -7.77 12.05
C ASP A 465 -9.93 -6.92 12.97
N LEU A 466 -9.21 -5.97 12.38
CA LEU A 466 -8.28 -5.10 13.10
C LEU A 466 -8.97 -4.08 14.01
N CYS A 467 -10.24 -3.77 13.77
CA CYS A 467 -10.99 -2.85 14.62
C CYS A 467 -11.29 -3.47 15.99
N LEU A 468 -11.50 -4.80 16.02
CA LEU A 468 -11.72 -5.55 17.25
C LEU A 468 -10.39 -5.91 17.93
N ILE A 469 -9.35 -6.19 17.14
CA ILE A 469 -8.02 -6.65 17.59
C ILE A 469 -6.99 -5.53 17.37
N ASN A 470 -7.05 -4.52 18.19
CA ASN A 470 -6.23 -3.30 18.07
C ASN A 470 -5.05 -3.24 19.05
N THR A 471 -4.91 -4.21 19.95
CA THR A 471 -3.80 -4.30 20.90
C THR A 471 -3.07 -5.64 20.80
N PHE A 472 -1.83 -5.69 21.28
CA PHE A 472 -1.02 -6.91 21.25
C PHE A 472 -1.55 -7.99 22.19
N GLU A 473 -2.15 -7.60 23.30
CA GLU A 473 -2.79 -8.50 24.25
C GLU A 473 -3.95 -9.23 23.57
N LYS A 474 -4.81 -8.51 22.83
CA LYS A 474 -5.93 -9.11 22.10
C LYS A 474 -5.46 -10.02 20.96
N ILE A 475 -4.36 -9.67 20.25
CA ILE A 475 -3.78 -10.54 19.21
C ILE A 475 -3.25 -11.83 19.85
N SER A 476 -2.58 -11.73 20.98
CA SER A 476 -2.06 -12.89 21.71
C SER A 476 -3.21 -13.79 22.21
N GLU A 477 -4.26 -13.20 22.76
CA GLU A 477 -5.47 -13.93 23.17
C GLU A 477 -6.18 -14.60 22.00
N LEU A 478 -6.26 -13.93 20.83
CA LEU A 478 -6.82 -14.52 19.61
C LEU A 478 -5.95 -15.68 19.08
N PHE A 479 -4.63 -15.56 19.22
CA PHE A 479 -3.72 -16.65 18.87
C PHE A 479 -3.91 -17.86 19.80
N ASP A 480 -4.05 -17.62 21.11
CA ASP A 480 -4.32 -18.68 22.10
C ASP A 480 -5.61 -19.43 21.77
N LEU A 481 -6.66 -18.70 21.43
CA LEU A 481 -7.94 -19.25 20.99
C LEU A 481 -7.79 -20.08 19.71
N ALA A 482 -7.10 -19.53 18.70
CA ALA A 482 -6.83 -20.21 17.42
C ALA A 482 -6.00 -21.49 17.62
N ASN A 483 -5.06 -21.47 18.57
CA ASN A 483 -4.26 -22.63 18.91
C ASN A 483 -5.10 -23.71 19.62
N GLY A 484 -5.95 -23.33 20.55
CA GLY A 484 -6.86 -24.25 21.24
C GLY A 484 -7.91 -24.89 20.32
N TYR A 485 -8.36 -24.16 19.29
CA TYR A 485 -9.36 -24.62 18.32
C TYR A 485 -8.75 -25.22 17.05
N CYS A 486 -7.43 -25.37 16.99
CA CYS A 486 -6.68 -25.91 15.84
C CYS A 486 -6.90 -25.14 14.52
N GLU A 487 -7.06 -23.82 14.59
CA GLU A 487 -7.30 -22.94 13.45
C GLU A 487 -5.95 -22.44 12.86
N ASP A 488 -5.26 -23.29 12.10
CA ASP A 488 -3.90 -23.02 11.61
C ASP A 488 -3.79 -21.77 10.73
N ASN A 489 -4.81 -21.49 9.92
CA ASN A 489 -4.80 -20.30 9.07
C ASN A 489 -4.94 -19.01 9.92
N LEU A 490 -5.77 -19.03 10.95
CA LEU A 490 -5.92 -17.92 11.88
C LEU A 490 -4.63 -17.69 12.67
N LYS A 491 -3.95 -18.75 13.12
CA LYS A 491 -2.62 -18.66 13.76
C LYS A 491 -1.61 -17.95 12.86
N LYS A 492 -1.53 -18.32 11.58
CA LYS A 492 -0.64 -17.67 10.59
C LYS A 492 -0.97 -16.18 10.43
N GLN A 493 -2.25 -15.83 10.37
CA GLN A 493 -2.67 -14.43 10.28
C GLN A 493 -2.29 -13.64 11.55
N CYS A 494 -2.45 -14.24 12.75
CA CYS A 494 -2.01 -13.62 14.01
C CYS A 494 -0.49 -13.40 14.02
N ILE A 495 0.31 -14.41 13.65
CA ILE A 495 1.78 -14.29 13.56
C ILE A 495 2.17 -13.18 12.60
N HIS A 496 1.55 -13.13 11.43
CA HIS A 496 1.82 -12.07 10.46
C HIS A 496 1.52 -10.67 11.05
N ARG A 497 0.41 -10.52 11.78
CA ARG A 497 0.06 -9.26 12.45
C ARG A 497 1.03 -8.88 13.57
N ILE A 498 1.45 -9.85 14.38
CA ILE A 498 2.47 -9.65 15.42
C ILE A 498 3.76 -9.13 14.78
N LYS A 499 4.25 -9.75 13.70
CA LYS A 499 5.47 -9.31 13.01
C LYS A 499 5.39 -7.85 12.52
N LEU A 500 4.24 -7.43 12.00
CA LEU A 500 4.02 -6.06 11.56
C LEU A 500 4.05 -5.02 12.69
N GLY A 501 3.84 -5.44 13.92
CA GLY A 501 3.80 -4.57 15.10
C GLY A 501 4.99 -4.74 16.03
N ILE A 502 6.03 -5.50 15.66
CA ILE A 502 7.24 -5.65 16.48
C ILE A 502 8.02 -4.33 16.52
N THR A 503 8.38 -3.95 17.74
CA THR A 503 9.17 -2.76 18.06
C THR A 503 10.28 -3.14 19.04
N VAL A 504 11.22 -2.23 19.28
CA VAL A 504 12.28 -2.41 20.28
C VAL A 504 11.69 -2.74 21.67
N SER A 505 10.57 -2.10 22.01
CA SER A 505 9.95 -2.26 23.33
C SER A 505 9.22 -3.59 23.54
N ASN A 506 8.78 -4.28 22.48
CA ASN A 506 7.95 -5.48 22.61
C ASN A 506 8.58 -6.76 22.03
N VAL A 507 9.71 -6.68 21.33
CA VAL A 507 10.36 -7.83 20.69
C VAL A 507 10.74 -8.94 21.67
N ALA A 508 11.19 -8.61 22.89
CA ALA A 508 11.52 -9.59 23.92
C ALA A 508 10.29 -10.38 24.37
N TYR A 509 9.15 -9.70 24.56
CA TYR A 509 7.87 -10.34 24.86
C TYR A 509 7.47 -11.32 23.75
N PHE A 510 7.52 -10.90 22.48
CA PHE A 510 7.15 -11.78 21.36
C PHE A 510 8.15 -12.89 21.10
N TYR A 511 9.41 -12.73 21.46
CA TYR A 511 10.37 -13.84 21.47
C TYR A 511 9.95 -14.92 22.49
N SER A 512 9.61 -14.53 23.73
CA SER A 512 9.14 -15.49 24.74
C SER A 512 7.83 -16.17 24.31
N PHE A 513 6.93 -15.41 23.70
CA PHE A 513 5.70 -15.93 23.10
C PHE A 513 5.99 -16.96 22.00
N ALA A 514 6.93 -16.65 21.10
CA ALA A 514 7.31 -17.55 20.01
C ALA A 514 7.93 -18.87 20.53
N VAL A 515 8.70 -18.81 21.59
CA VAL A 515 9.27 -20.00 22.25
C VAL A 515 8.16 -20.81 22.93
N LYS A 516 7.26 -20.16 23.68
CA LYS A 516 6.13 -20.82 24.36
C LYS A 516 5.24 -21.62 23.41
N TYR A 517 4.94 -21.08 22.23
CA TYR A 517 4.06 -21.70 21.25
C TYR A 517 4.79 -22.44 20.12
N ASN A 518 6.11 -22.58 20.24
CA ASN A 518 6.97 -23.23 19.23
C ASN A 518 6.76 -22.70 17.81
N THR A 519 6.62 -21.38 17.68
CA THR A 519 6.45 -20.70 16.39
C THR A 519 7.80 -20.23 15.86
N GLU A 520 8.47 -21.11 15.10
CA GLU A 520 9.83 -20.88 14.58
C GLU A 520 9.92 -19.60 13.74
N GLU A 521 8.94 -19.37 12.87
CA GLU A 521 8.88 -18.20 11.98
C GLU A 521 8.86 -16.86 12.74
N LEU A 522 8.13 -16.79 13.85
CA LEU A 522 8.10 -15.59 14.70
C LEU A 522 9.39 -15.46 15.51
N ARG A 523 9.91 -16.58 16.01
CA ARG A 523 11.17 -16.61 16.76
C ARG A 523 12.33 -16.07 15.93
N GLU A 524 12.50 -16.57 14.70
CA GLU A 524 13.53 -16.09 13.78
C GLU A 524 13.37 -14.61 13.48
N PHE A 525 12.14 -14.14 13.28
CA PHE A 525 11.88 -12.72 13.04
C PHE A 525 12.33 -11.86 14.23
N CYS A 526 11.95 -12.23 15.46
CA CYS A 526 12.37 -11.53 16.68
C CYS A 526 13.89 -11.51 16.83
N VAL A 527 14.56 -12.63 16.56
CA VAL A 527 16.03 -12.75 16.61
C VAL A 527 16.70 -11.81 15.60
N ARG A 528 16.23 -11.79 14.37
CA ARG A 528 16.76 -10.87 13.32
C ARG A 528 16.53 -9.40 13.69
N PHE A 529 15.34 -9.06 14.16
CA PHE A 529 15.04 -7.70 14.60
C PHE A 529 15.96 -7.29 15.76
N ALA A 530 16.11 -8.14 16.77
CA ALA A 530 16.95 -7.88 17.93
C ALA A 530 18.44 -7.78 17.56
N SER A 531 18.93 -8.56 16.59
CA SER A 531 20.34 -8.49 16.15
C SER A 531 20.74 -7.11 15.61
N ILE A 532 19.77 -6.35 15.10
CA ILE A 532 19.96 -4.99 14.57
C ILE A 532 19.85 -3.93 15.68
N HIS A 533 19.01 -4.20 16.69
CA HIS A 533 18.60 -3.20 17.70
C HIS A 533 18.97 -3.59 19.14
N MET A 534 19.91 -4.54 19.32
CA MET A 534 20.17 -5.22 20.60
C MET A 534 20.42 -4.26 21.77
N MET A 535 21.21 -3.20 21.56
CA MET A 535 21.51 -2.21 22.63
C MET A 535 20.25 -1.53 23.16
N ALA A 536 19.33 -1.20 22.27
CA ALA A 536 18.07 -0.58 22.67
C ALA A 536 17.07 -1.60 23.26
N VAL A 537 17.13 -2.87 22.83
CA VAL A 537 16.24 -3.94 23.32
C VAL A 537 16.55 -4.29 24.75
N VAL A 538 17.83 -4.39 25.14
CA VAL A 538 18.23 -4.75 26.51
C VAL A 538 17.87 -3.68 27.54
N GLU A 539 17.68 -2.44 27.13
CA GLU A 539 17.24 -1.33 28.00
C GLU A 539 15.74 -1.30 28.24
N THR A 540 14.96 -2.18 27.59
CA THR A 540 13.51 -2.16 27.71
C THR A 540 13.00 -2.89 28.94
N GLU A 541 11.87 -2.43 29.49
CA GLU A 541 11.20 -3.11 30.62
C GLU A 541 10.77 -4.55 30.26
N ASN A 542 10.36 -4.79 29.01
CA ASN A 542 9.92 -6.12 28.58
C ASN A 542 11.08 -7.11 28.48
N PHE A 543 12.29 -6.63 28.19
CA PHE A 543 13.48 -7.47 28.27
C PHE A 543 13.83 -7.79 29.73
N ALA A 544 13.75 -6.82 30.64
CA ALA A 544 13.98 -7.02 32.07
C ALA A 544 12.92 -7.93 32.72
N LYS A 545 11.72 -8.02 32.16
CA LYS A 545 10.63 -8.92 32.60
C LYS A 545 10.73 -10.35 32.09
N LEU A 546 11.77 -10.70 31.31
CA LEU A 546 12.07 -12.10 30.98
C LEU A 546 12.56 -12.81 32.27
N GLU A 547 11.63 -13.40 33.01
CA GLU A 547 11.89 -14.03 34.31
C GLU A 547 12.82 -15.27 34.23
N ASP A 548 12.91 -15.89 33.05
CA ASP A 548 13.77 -17.05 32.80
C ASP A 548 15.15 -16.61 32.29
N GLU A 549 16.15 -16.68 33.14
CA GLU A 549 17.55 -16.37 32.82
C GLU A 549 18.07 -17.22 31.65
N ASN A 550 17.61 -18.46 31.49
CA ASN A 550 17.96 -19.31 30.36
C ASN A 550 17.37 -18.79 29.05
N LEU A 551 16.13 -18.30 29.08
CA LEU A 551 15.44 -17.71 27.93
C LEU A 551 16.11 -16.40 27.50
N MET A 552 16.49 -15.55 28.46
CA MET A 552 17.23 -14.31 28.23
C MET A 552 18.59 -14.57 27.57
N ASN A 553 19.37 -15.50 28.15
CA ASN A 553 20.67 -15.88 27.61
C ASN A 553 20.55 -16.51 26.21
N ARG A 554 19.52 -17.32 25.98
CA ARG A 554 19.24 -17.91 24.68
C ARG A 554 18.91 -16.83 23.65
N PHE A 555 18.07 -15.84 23.98
CA PHE A 555 17.70 -14.73 23.11
C PHE A 555 18.93 -13.90 22.71
N ILE A 556 19.78 -13.53 23.66
CA ILE A 556 21.03 -12.79 23.43
C ILE A 556 21.97 -13.60 22.50
N ASN A 557 22.16 -14.90 22.78
CA ASN A 557 23.05 -15.75 22.00
C ASN A 557 22.54 -15.96 20.57
N GLU A 558 21.25 -16.16 20.37
CA GLU A 558 20.65 -16.31 19.04
C GLU A 558 20.75 -14.99 18.23
N ALA A 559 20.46 -13.83 18.85
CA ALA A 559 20.58 -12.53 18.21
C ALA A 559 22.05 -12.17 17.89
N GLY A 560 22.98 -12.49 18.78
CA GLY A 560 24.42 -12.31 18.55
C GLY A 560 24.93 -13.13 17.37
N LYS A 561 24.53 -14.39 17.27
CA LYS A 561 24.88 -15.28 16.13
C LYS A 561 24.29 -14.76 14.83
N ALA A 562 23.04 -14.30 14.81
CA ALA A 562 22.40 -13.72 13.64
C ALA A 562 23.08 -12.42 13.16
N GLY A 563 23.66 -11.62 14.06
CA GLY A 563 24.46 -10.43 13.74
C GLY A 563 25.86 -10.72 13.17
N CYS A 564 26.50 -11.83 13.57
CA CYS A 564 27.85 -12.19 13.12
C CYS A 564 27.94 -12.67 11.66
N PHE A 565 26.83 -12.99 11.01
CA PHE A 565 26.80 -13.37 9.59
C PHE A 565 26.70 -12.19 8.62
N LYS A 566 26.85 -10.94 9.10
CA LYS A 566 26.78 -9.71 8.29
C LYS A 566 28.13 -8.97 8.17
N ASN A 567 29.26 -9.68 8.33
CA ASN A 567 30.59 -9.15 7.99
C ASN A 567 31.10 -9.75 6.69
#